data_fc768d521656813147bdd7ab2db36427
#
_entry.id   fc768d521656813147bdd7ab2db36427
#
_cell.length_a   1.000
_cell.length_b   1.000
_cell.length_c   1.000
_cell.angle_alpha   90.00
_cell.angle_beta   90.00
_cell.angle_gamma   90.00
#
_symmetry.space_group_name_H-M   'P 1'
#
loop_
_entity.id
_entity.type
_entity.pdbx_description
1 polymer ?
#
loop_
_entity_poly.entity_id
_entity_poly.type
_entity_poly.pdbx_seq_one_letter_code
_entity_poly.pdbx_strand_id
1 'polypeptide(L)'
;MYKNYIFDFYGTLADIHTDEEKREVWEKMSLFYGYYGASYTPEELKKAYMDLAECRAVSTYGYETYPEIRIEEVFQKLFAAKGVRTDDALVLHAGQFFRVLATEYIRLYKDVTLMLERLRMQGKKIYLLSNAQRIFTEYEMRMLDVDRYFDGIMISSDYGVKKPDRVFYELLLEKYHLTPEECIMIGNDTKTDIAGAAAAGMHTCYIHSNLSPAHDLPVKATYVLDEMNIDRLCRILEIL
;
A
#
# COMPACT_ATOMS: atom_id res chain seq x y z
N MET A 1 24.07 3.63 12.62
CA MET A 1 23.71 2.85 11.40
C MET A 1 22.50 2.00 11.73
N TYR A 2 21.44 2.09 10.93
CA TYR A 2 20.20 1.36 11.17
C TYR A 2 20.35 -0.14 10.95
N LYS A 3 19.59 -0.95 11.68
CA LYS A 3 19.51 -2.41 11.49
C LYS A 3 18.30 -2.77 10.62
N ASN A 4 17.21 -2.00 10.76
CA ASN A 4 15.89 -2.29 10.18
C ASN A 4 15.47 -1.15 9.25
N TYR A 5 15.23 -1.47 8.00
CA TYR A 5 14.77 -0.56 6.97
C TYR A 5 13.31 -0.87 6.65
N ILE A 6 12.43 0.08 6.92
CA ILE A 6 10.98 -0.06 6.69
C ILE A 6 10.62 0.86 5.52
N PHE A 7 9.99 0.30 4.50
CA PHE A 7 9.62 1.03 3.29
C PHE A 7 8.09 1.10 3.17
N ASP A 8 7.59 2.24 2.73
CA ASP A 8 6.32 2.29 2.01
C ASP A 8 6.51 1.73 0.60
N PHE A 9 5.40 1.43 -0.11
CA PHE A 9 5.48 0.80 -1.43
C PHE A 9 5.25 1.79 -2.58
N TYR A 10 4.02 2.26 -2.72
CA TYR A 10 3.65 3.14 -3.83
C TYR A 10 4.18 4.56 -3.62
N GLY A 11 4.86 5.10 -4.63
CA GLY A 11 5.51 6.41 -4.51
C GLY A 11 6.88 6.35 -3.81
N THR A 12 7.27 5.19 -3.28
CA THR A 12 8.56 5.00 -2.59
C THR A 12 9.44 3.96 -3.30
N LEU A 13 8.93 2.77 -3.53
CA LEU A 13 9.61 1.70 -4.27
C LEU A 13 9.02 1.51 -5.66
N ALA A 14 7.71 1.67 -5.80
CA ALA A 14 6.97 1.49 -7.04
C ALA A 14 6.28 2.77 -7.49
N ASP A 15 6.43 3.08 -8.78
CA ASP A 15 5.67 4.07 -9.53
C ASP A 15 4.46 3.38 -10.16
N ILE A 16 3.27 3.88 -9.89
CA ILE A 16 2.03 3.33 -10.39
C ILE A 16 1.10 4.43 -10.88
N HIS A 17 0.35 4.14 -11.91
CA HIS A 17 -0.79 4.95 -12.32
C HIS A 17 -2.02 4.09 -12.50
N THR A 18 -3.09 4.43 -11.77
CA THR A 18 -4.40 3.79 -11.86
C THR A 18 -5.45 4.83 -12.14
N ASP A 19 -6.43 4.47 -12.95
CA ASP A 19 -7.59 5.30 -13.26
C ASP A 19 -8.88 4.48 -13.12
N GLU A 20 -9.48 4.56 -11.95
CA GLU A 20 -10.76 3.91 -11.62
C GLU A 20 -11.97 4.69 -12.19
N GLU A 21 -11.74 5.90 -12.71
CA GLU A 21 -12.79 6.72 -13.32
C GLU A 21 -13.13 6.31 -14.75
N LYS A 22 -12.23 5.57 -15.43
CA LYS A 22 -12.41 5.12 -16.80
C LYS A 22 -13.72 4.34 -16.97
N ARG A 23 -14.53 4.76 -17.93
CA ARG A 23 -15.80 4.11 -18.27
C ARG A 23 -15.59 2.63 -18.63
N GLU A 24 -14.52 2.32 -19.36
CA GLU A 24 -14.21 0.95 -19.79
C GLU A 24 -14.03 -0.01 -18.62
N VAL A 25 -13.44 0.43 -17.50
CA VAL A 25 -13.32 -0.38 -16.28
C VAL A 25 -14.68 -0.87 -15.83
N TRP A 26 -15.66 0.03 -15.74
CA TRP A 26 -16.99 -0.28 -15.25
C TRP A 26 -17.82 -1.07 -16.26
N GLU A 27 -17.65 -0.84 -17.56
CA GLU A 27 -18.24 -1.66 -18.62
C GLU A 27 -17.77 -3.11 -18.55
N LYS A 28 -16.46 -3.34 -18.38
CA LYS A 28 -15.90 -4.69 -18.25
C LYS A 28 -16.28 -5.34 -16.92
N MET A 29 -16.24 -4.59 -15.82
CA MET A 29 -16.65 -5.10 -14.52
C MET A 29 -18.13 -5.48 -14.50
N SER A 30 -19.03 -4.70 -15.12
CA SER A 30 -20.45 -5.06 -15.20
C SER A 30 -20.67 -6.34 -16.00
N LEU A 31 -19.93 -6.55 -17.09
CA LEU A 31 -19.93 -7.82 -17.82
C LEU A 31 -19.43 -8.98 -16.94
N PHE A 32 -18.33 -8.78 -16.23
CA PHE A 32 -17.79 -9.80 -15.32
C PHE A 32 -18.80 -10.20 -14.25
N TYR A 33 -19.41 -9.24 -13.57
CA TYR A 33 -20.48 -9.51 -12.60
C TYR A 33 -21.68 -10.22 -13.23
N GLY A 34 -22.08 -9.81 -14.44
CA GLY A 34 -23.17 -10.42 -15.21
C GLY A 34 -22.94 -11.90 -15.55
N TYR A 35 -21.69 -12.32 -15.84
CA TYR A 35 -21.33 -13.73 -16.05
C TYR A 35 -21.66 -14.62 -14.85
N TYR A 36 -21.61 -14.06 -13.64
CA TYR A 36 -21.93 -14.75 -12.41
C TYR A 36 -23.37 -14.50 -11.92
N GLY A 37 -24.21 -13.85 -12.75
CA GLY A 37 -25.62 -13.60 -12.44
C GLY A 37 -25.89 -12.32 -11.66
N ALA A 38 -24.87 -11.51 -11.34
CA ALA A 38 -25.04 -10.22 -10.68
C ALA A 38 -25.15 -9.09 -11.72
N SER A 39 -26.34 -8.85 -12.25
CA SER A 39 -26.57 -7.86 -13.31
C SER A 39 -26.57 -6.43 -12.78
N TYR A 40 -25.70 -5.61 -13.36
CA TYR A 40 -25.57 -4.17 -13.14
C TYR A 40 -25.41 -3.44 -14.47
N THR A 41 -25.88 -2.19 -14.56
CA THR A 41 -25.30 -1.26 -15.52
C THR A 41 -23.92 -0.80 -15.03
N PRO A 42 -23.02 -0.32 -15.92
CA PRO A 42 -21.74 0.23 -15.51
C PRO A 42 -21.86 1.34 -14.46
N GLU A 43 -22.83 2.23 -14.63
CA GLU A 43 -23.09 3.36 -13.75
C GLU A 43 -23.61 2.92 -12.37
N GLU A 44 -24.51 1.93 -12.33
CA GLU A 44 -25.01 1.34 -11.08
C GLU A 44 -23.88 0.65 -10.31
N LEU A 45 -23.03 -0.12 -11.01
CA LEU A 45 -21.91 -0.84 -10.38
C LEU A 45 -20.89 0.13 -9.80
N LYS A 46 -20.50 1.16 -10.59
CA LYS A 46 -19.57 2.20 -10.13
C LYS A 46 -20.11 2.89 -8.88
N LYS A 47 -21.35 3.33 -8.93
CA LYS A 47 -21.98 4.00 -7.77
C LYS A 47 -22.00 3.10 -6.55
N ALA A 48 -22.45 1.86 -6.70
CA ALA A 48 -22.50 0.91 -5.58
C ALA A 48 -21.12 0.61 -4.99
N TYR A 49 -20.08 0.50 -5.83
CA TYR A 49 -18.71 0.33 -5.39
C TYR A 49 -18.22 1.53 -4.58
N MET A 50 -18.39 2.75 -5.10
CA MET A 50 -17.99 3.98 -4.42
C MET A 50 -18.72 4.15 -3.09
N ASP A 51 -20.03 3.96 -3.07
CA ASP A 51 -20.85 4.05 -1.84
C ASP A 51 -20.34 3.06 -0.76
N LEU A 52 -19.93 1.85 -1.14
CA LEU A 52 -19.42 0.83 -0.23
C LEU A 52 -17.97 1.11 0.20
N ALA A 53 -17.12 1.60 -0.70
CA ALA A 53 -15.72 1.90 -0.42
C ALA A 53 -15.56 3.16 0.46
N GLU A 54 -16.44 4.16 0.27
CA GLU A 54 -16.47 5.38 1.08
C GLU A 54 -17.17 5.18 2.44
N CYS A 55 -18.03 4.17 2.54
CA CYS A 55 -18.68 3.85 3.81
C CYS A 55 -17.56 3.56 4.81
N ARG A 56 -17.28 4.54 5.68
CA ARG A 56 -16.28 4.41 6.74
C ARG A 56 -16.57 3.13 7.48
N ALA A 57 -15.74 2.15 7.26
CA ALA A 57 -15.82 0.90 7.97
C ALA A 57 -15.81 1.25 9.44
N VAL A 58 -16.90 0.96 10.13
CA VAL A 58 -16.80 0.75 11.57
C VAL A 58 -15.81 -0.39 11.67
N SER A 59 -14.59 -0.06 12.11
CA SER A 59 -13.49 -0.99 12.14
C SER A 59 -13.95 -2.26 12.84
N THR A 60 -13.97 -3.38 12.14
CA THR A 60 -14.24 -4.70 12.72
C THR A 60 -13.22 -5.03 13.82
N TYR A 61 -12.11 -4.28 13.84
CA TYR A 61 -10.97 -4.44 14.75
C TYR A 61 -10.90 -3.39 15.87
N GLY A 62 -11.89 -2.48 15.99
CA GLY A 62 -11.93 -1.49 17.06
C GLY A 62 -11.03 -0.25 16.86
N TYR A 63 -10.47 -0.06 15.67
CA TYR A 63 -9.66 1.14 15.36
C TYR A 63 -10.53 2.21 14.73
N GLU A 64 -10.74 3.32 15.44
CA GLU A 64 -11.70 4.36 15.02
C GLU A 64 -11.06 5.55 14.31
N THR A 65 -9.77 5.83 14.58
CA THR A 65 -9.12 7.06 14.09
C THR A 65 -8.71 6.98 12.63
N TYR A 66 -8.07 5.88 12.24
CA TYR A 66 -7.63 5.61 10.87
C TYR A 66 -7.97 4.16 10.48
N PRO A 67 -9.27 3.83 10.40
CA PRO A 67 -9.68 2.48 10.03
C PRO A 67 -9.29 2.18 8.58
N GLU A 68 -8.95 0.93 8.31
CA GLU A 68 -8.75 0.43 6.97
C GLU A 68 -9.84 -0.59 6.62
N ILE A 69 -10.33 -0.54 5.39
CA ILE A 69 -11.27 -1.53 4.87
C ILE A 69 -10.53 -2.68 4.19
N ARG A 70 -11.20 -3.81 4.07
CA ARG A 70 -10.82 -4.87 3.13
C ARG A 70 -11.67 -4.72 1.89
N ILE A 71 -11.03 -4.35 0.78
CA ILE A 71 -11.75 -4.11 -0.48
C ILE A 71 -12.43 -5.39 -1.01
N GLU A 72 -11.95 -6.56 -0.61
CA GLU A 72 -12.59 -7.84 -0.87
C GLU A 72 -14.04 -7.87 -0.39
N GLU A 73 -14.31 -7.26 0.77
CA GLU A 73 -15.67 -7.16 1.30
C GLU A 73 -16.60 -6.31 0.43
N VAL A 74 -16.03 -5.28 -0.23
CA VAL A 74 -16.79 -4.46 -1.19
C VAL A 74 -17.19 -5.31 -2.39
N PHE A 75 -16.24 -6.03 -3.01
CA PHE A 75 -16.52 -6.93 -4.13
C PHE A 75 -17.54 -8.00 -3.75
N GLN A 76 -17.42 -8.58 -2.57
CA GLN A 76 -18.36 -9.58 -2.06
C GLN A 76 -19.78 -9.01 -1.88
N LYS A 77 -19.90 -7.82 -1.26
CA LYS A 77 -21.18 -7.13 -1.05
C LYS A 77 -21.87 -6.79 -2.35
N LEU A 78 -21.12 -6.42 -3.39
CA LEU A 78 -21.67 -6.17 -4.72
C LEU A 78 -22.33 -7.41 -5.33
N PHE A 79 -21.72 -8.60 -5.18
CA PHE A 79 -22.36 -9.85 -5.59
C PHE A 79 -23.60 -10.16 -4.73
N ALA A 80 -23.46 -10.03 -3.40
CA ALA A 80 -24.53 -10.33 -2.46
C ALA A 80 -25.78 -9.44 -2.68
N ALA A 81 -25.59 -8.16 -3.05
CA ALA A 81 -26.67 -7.23 -3.35
C ALA A 81 -27.55 -7.68 -4.53
N LYS A 82 -27.04 -8.57 -5.40
CA LYS A 82 -27.79 -9.20 -6.50
C LYS A 82 -28.15 -10.65 -6.22
N GLY A 83 -28.06 -11.10 -4.96
CA GLY A 83 -28.41 -12.46 -4.54
C GLY A 83 -27.41 -13.54 -4.94
N VAL A 84 -26.21 -13.18 -5.40
CA VAL A 84 -25.16 -14.10 -5.79
C VAL A 84 -24.27 -14.43 -4.59
N ARG A 85 -24.09 -15.72 -4.30
CA ARG A 85 -23.13 -16.20 -3.30
C ARG A 85 -21.75 -16.33 -3.94
N THR A 86 -20.73 -15.94 -3.22
CA THR A 86 -19.32 -15.99 -3.66
C THR A 86 -18.51 -16.91 -2.75
N ASP A 87 -17.46 -17.50 -3.30
CA ASP A 87 -16.32 -18.00 -2.58
C ASP A 87 -15.17 -16.98 -2.62
N ASP A 88 -14.10 -17.26 -1.88
CA ASP A 88 -12.93 -16.38 -1.81
C ASP A 88 -12.23 -16.25 -3.17
N ALA A 89 -12.27 -17.30 -4.01
CA ALA A 89 -11.66 -17.30 -5.33
C ALA A 89 -12.36 -16.32 -6.27
N LEU A 90 -13.69 -16.29 -6.28
CA LEU A 90 -14.45 -15.35 -7.12
C LEU A 90 -14.24 -13.90 -6.68
N VAL A 91 -14.19 -13.65 -5.37
CA VAL A 91 -13.89 -12.32 -4.82
C VAL A 91 -12.49 -11.88 -5.21
N LEU A 92 -11.50 -12.76 -5.09
CA LEU A 92 -10.12 -12.52 -5.52
C LEU A 92 -10.06 -12.17 -7.02
N HIS A 93 -10.71 -12.96 -7.86
CA HIS A 93 -10.71 -12.72 -9.31
C HIS A 93 -11.38 -11.38 -9.66
N ALA A 94 -12.48 -11.02 -8.98
CA ALA A 94 -13.14 -9.72 -9.20
C ALA A 94 -12.20 -8.56 -8.87
N GLY A 95 -11.52 -8.62 -7.73
CA GLY A 95 -10.57 -7.58 -7.32
C GLY A 95 -9.36 -7.49 -8.26
N GLN A 96 -8.77 -8.62 -8.61
CA GLN A 96 -7.62 -8.63 -9.54
C GLN A 96 -8.00 -8.14 -10.94
N PHE A 97 -9.18 -8.53 -11.44
CA PHE A 97 -9.67 -8.06 -12.73
C PHE A 97 -9.89 -6.56 -12.72
N PHE A 98 -10.55 -6.05 -11.65
CA PHE A 98 -10.71 -4.61 -11.44
C PHE A 98 -9.37 -3.88 -11.45
N ARG A 99 -8.40 -4.38 -10.66
CA ARG A 99 -7.08 -3.75 -10.55
C ARG A 99 -6.34 -3.71 -11.89
N VAL A 100 -6.37 -4.79 -12.65
CA VAL A 100 -5.74 -4.86 -13.99
C VAL A 100 -6.39 -3.88 -14.95
N LEU A 101 -7.72 -3.77 -14.94
CA LEU A 101 -8.44 -2.83 -15.82
C LEU A 101 -8.15 -1.38 -15.48
N ALA A 102 -8.03 -1.06 -14.19
CA ALA A 102 -7.76 0.29 -13.72
C ALA A 102 -6.29 0.71 -13.85
N THR A 103 -5.34 -0.25 -13.90
CA THR A 103 -3.90 0.04 -13.92
C THR A 103 -3.42 0.34 -15.32
N GLU A 104 -2.84 1.52 -15.51
CA GLU A 104 -2.16 1.89 -16.76
C GLU A 104 -0.72 1.38 -16.79
N TYR A 105 -0.01 1.56 -15.69
CA TYR A 105 1.31 0.99 -15.49
C TYR A 105 1.64 0.82 -14.01
N ILE A 106 2.55 -0.10 -13.75
CA ILE A 106 3.27 -0.23 -12.49
C ILE A 106 4.70 -0.66 -12.78
N ARG A 107 5.66 -0.03 -12.13
CA ARG A 107 7.10 -0.30 -12.30
C ARG A 107 7.87 0.11 -11.06
N LEU A 108 9.03 -0.47 -10.82
CA LEU A 108 9.94 0.01 -9.78
C LEU A 108 10.57 1.33 -10.20
N TYR A 109 10.83 2.20 -9.22
CA TYR A 109 11.75 3.31 -9.47
C TYR A 109 13.15 2.76 -9.77
N LYS A 110 13.90 3.56 -10.53
CA LYS A 110 15.26 3.19 -10.92
C LYS A 110 16.11 2.83 -9.69
N ASP A 111 16.93 1.80 -9.79
CA ASP A 111 17.89 1.33 -8.80
C ASP A 111 17.28 0.75 -7.48
N VAL A 112 15.96 0.61 -7.36
CA VAL A 112 15.30 0.00 -6.19
C VAL A 112 15.80 -1.42 -5.95
N THR A 113 15.83 -2.28 -6.95
CA THR A 113 16.30 -3.67 -6.81
C THR A 113 17.74 -3.71 -6.30
N LEU A 114 18.62 -2.88 -6.87
CA LEU A 114 20.02 -2.79 -6.45
C LEU A 114 20.15 -2.34 -5.00
N MET A 115 19.35 -1.37 -4.55
CA MET A 115 19.31 -0.93 -3.15
C MET A 115 18.90 -2.07 -2.22
N LEU A 116 17.84 -2.80 -2.55
CA LEU A 116 17.35 -3.92 -1.73
C LEU A 116 18.39 -5.05 -1.65
N GLU A 117 19.07 -5.35 -2.75
CA GLU A 117 20.17 -6.31 -2.78
C GLU A 117 21.34 -5.90 -1.86
N ARG A 118 21.76 -4.64 -1.95
CA ARG A 118 22.82 -4.09 -1.09
C ARG A 118 22.47 -4.17 0.40
N LEU A 119 21.25 -3.82 0.77
CA LEU A 119 20.75 -3.96 2.14
C LEU A 119 20.84 -5.41 2.62
N ARG A 120 20.41 -6.37 1.79
CA ARG A 120 20.52 -7.81 2.11
C ARG A 120 21.97 -8.26 2.26
N MET A 121 22.85 -7.83 1.36
CA MET A 121 24.30 -8.14 1.44
C MET A 121 24.95 -7.58 2.69
N GLN A 122 24.50 -6.42 3.19
CA GLN A 122 24.94 -5.82 4.45
C GLN A 122 24.31 -6.46 5.70
N GLY A 123 23.48 -7.51 5.53
CA GLY A 123 22.78 -8.18 6.62
C GLY A 123 21.69 -7.33 7.28
N LYS A 124 21.19 -6.30 6.59
CA LYS A 124 20.09 -5.47 7.07
C LYS A 124 18.76 -6.20 6.94
N LYS A 125 17.85 -5.86 7.84
CA LYS A 125 16.47 -6.34 7.79
C LYS A 125 15.59 -5.36 7.03
N ILE A 126 14.73 -5.88 6.17
CA ILE A 126 13.89 -5.09 5.28
C ILE A 126 12.42 -5.43 5.52
N TYR A 127 11.63 -4.41 5.79
CA TYR A 127 10.19 -4.55 6.04
C TYR A 127 9.39 -3.63 5.13
N LEU A 128 8.18 -4.06 4.81
CA LEU A 128 7.17 -3.23 4.16
C LEU A 128 6.11 -2.82 5.18
N LEU A 129 5.73 -1.54 5.19
CA LEU A 129 4.59 -1.01 5.92
C LEU A 129 3.80 -0.07 5.01
N SER A 130 2.76 -0.59 4.35
CA SER A 130 2.04 0.15 3.31
C SER A 130 0.55 0.27 3.59
N ASN A 131 0.00 1.48 3.34
CA ASN A 131 -1.44 1.71 3.27
C ASN A 131 -1.95 1.22 1.91
N ALA A 132 -2.47 0.00 1.89
CA ALA A 132 -2.81 -0.67 0.64
C ALA A 132 -3.79 -1.83 0.86
N GLN A 133 -4.22 -2.44 -0.25
CA GLN A 133 -5.06 -3.61 -0.25
C GLN A 133 -4.24 -4.84 -0.65
N ARG A 134 -4.21 -5.88 0.20
CA ARG A 134 -3.41 -7.09 -0.03
C ARG A 134 -3.74 -7.76 -1.36
N ILE A 135 -5.02 -7.84 -1.69
CA ILE A 135 -5.53 -8.43 -2.92
C ILE A 135 -4.89 -7.86 -4.20
N PHE A 136 -4.33 -6.64 -4.13
CA PHE A 136 -3.60 -5.98 -5.22
C PHE A 136 -2.10 -6.06 -5.00
N THR A 137 -1.64 -5.54 -3.87
CA THR A 137 -0.23 -5.26 -3.59
C THR A 137 0.64 -6.51 -3.57
N GLU A 138 0.14 -7.61 -3.02
CA GLU A 138 0.89 -8.87 -2.97
C GLU A 138 1.24 -9.39 -4.37
N TYR A 139 0.29 -9.31 -5.29
CA TYR A 139 0.51 -9.76 -6.67
C TYR A 139 1.40 -8.80 -7.47
N GLU A 140 1.26 -7.50 -7.22
CA GLU A 140 2.11 -6.48 -7.83
C GLU A 140 3.57 -6.60 -7.37
N MET A 141 3.81 -6.87 -6.07
CA MET A 141 5.16 -7.12 -5.55
C MET A 141 5.78 -8.37 -6.17
N ARG A 142 5.01 -9.45 -6.34
CA ARG A 142 5.46 -10.68 -7.02
C ARG A 142 5.76 -10.44 -8.50
N MET A 143 4.90 -9.72 -9.20
CA MET A 143 5.09 -9.37 -10.60
C MET A 143 6.35 -8.53 -10.81
N LEU A 144 6.69 -7.66 -9.86
CA LEU A 144 7.90 -6.83 -9.85
C LEU A 144 9.12 -7.56 -9.28
N ASP A 145 8.98 -8.82 -8.82
CA ASP A 145 10.02 -9.67 -8.25
C ASP A 145 10.73 -9.02 -7.04
N VAL A 146 9.97 -8.32 -6.17
CA VAL A 146 10.52 -7.62 -5.01
C VAL A 146 10.10 -8.18 -3.66
N ASP A 147 9.04 -8.98 -3.58
CA ASP A 147 8.53 -9.57 -2.34
C ASP A 147 9.59 -10.39 -1.60
N ARG A 148 10.46 -11.07 -2.34
CA ARG A 148 11.55 -11.91 -1.83
C ARG A 148 12.62 -11.16 -1.02
N TYR A 149 12.69 -9.83 -1.12
CA TYR A 149 13.68 -9.04 -0.39
C TYR A 149 13.25 -8.74 1.04
N PHE A 150 11.97 -8.86 1.36
CA PHE A 150 11.41 -8.43 2.63
C PHE A 150 11.44 -9.55 3.68
N ASP A 151 11.95 -9.24 4.88
CA ASP A 151 11.84 -10.09 6.06
C ASP A 151 10.40 -10.08 6.63
N GLY A 152 9.63 -9.04 6.32
CA GLY A 152 8.22 -8.95 6.68
C GLY A 152 7.45 -7.92 5.85
N ILE A 153 6.20 -8.25 5.54
CA ILE A 153 5.28 -7.42 4.74
C ILE A 153 4.02 -7.18 5.57
N MET A 154 3.75 -5.90 5.87
CA MET A 154 2.53 -5.46 6.53
C MET A 154 1.76 -4.50 5.62
N ILE A 155 0.54 -4.90 5.28
CA ILE A 155 -0.38 -4.15 4.43
C ILE A 155 -1.61 -3.82 5.28
N SER A 156 -2.03 -2.57 5.30
CA SER A 156 -3.06 -2.04 6.20
C SER A 156 -4.39 -2.81 6.15
N SER A 157 -4.80 -3.30 4.98
CA SER A 157 -6.04 -4.07 4.84
C SER A 157 -6.08 -5.37 5.66
N ASP A 158 -4.91 -5.95 6.02
CA ASP A 158 -4.86 -7.15 6.87
C ASP A 158 -5.11 -6.85 8.35
N TYR A 159 -4.86 -5.60 8.75
CA TYR A 159 -4.87 -5.19 10.15
C TYR A 159 -6.06 -4.31 10.51
N GLY A 160 -6.82 -3.84 9.53
CA GLY A 160 -7.97 -2.94 9.74
C GLY A 160 -7.59 -1.56 10.25
N VAL A 161 -6.31 -1.21 10.21
CA VAL A 161 -5.75 0.08 10.64
C VAL A 161 -4.65 0.49 9.67
N LYS A 162 -4.50 1.80 9.43
CA LYS A 162 -3.51 2.33 8.50
C LYS A 162 -2.70 3.49 9.07
N LYS A 163 -1.55 3.77 8.49
CA LYS A 163 -0.77 4.98 8.76
C LYS A 163 -1.64 6.23 8.54
N PRO A 164 -1.54 7.28 9.35
CA PRO A 164 -0.54 7.52 10.38
C PRO A 164 -0.93 7.02 11.78
N ASP A 165 -1.91 6.12 11.93
CA ASP A 165 -2.26 5.59 13.24
C ASP A 165 -1.03 4.94 13.89
N ARG A 166 -0.69 5.39 15.10
CA ARG A 166 0.45 4.88 15.86
C ARG A 166 0.39 3.36 16.05
N VAL A 167 -0.81 2.82 16.22
CA VAL A 167 -1.02 1.38 16.41
C VAL A 167 -0.45 0.56 15.25
N PHE A 168 -0.55 1.03 14.01
CA PHE A 168 -0.02 0.26 12.87
C PHE A 168 1.50 0.12 12.88
N TYR A 169 2.21 1.13 13.39
CA TYR A 169 3.66 1.05 13.61
C TYR A 169 4.00 0.18 14.81
N GLU A 170 3.26 0.30 15.91
CA GLU A 170 3.45 -0.53 17.10
C GLU A 170 3.24 -2.02 16.78
N LEU A 171 2.24 -2.36 15.97
CA LEU A 171 2.04 -3.73 15.48
C LEU A 171 3.24 -4.26 14.68
N LEU A 172 3.88 -3.41 13.85
CA LEU A 172 5.11 -3.80 13.14
C LEU A 172 6.25 -4.07 14.13
N LEU A 173 6.49 -3.13 15.06
CA LEU A 173 7.56 -3.23 16.06
C LEU A 173 7.40 -4.47 16.92
N GLU A 174 6.20 -4.74 17.41
CA GLU A 174 5.89 -5.90 18.24
C GLU A 174 6.04 -7.21 17.45
N LYS A 175 5.43 -7.29 16.28
CA LYS A 175 5.42 -8.51 15.45
C LYS A 175 6.81 -9.01 15.10
N TYR A 176 7.75 -8.09 14.83
CA TYR A 176 9.11 -8.43 14.42
C TYR A 176 10.16 -8.16 15.50
N HIS A 177 9.73 -7.82 16.72
CA HIS A 177 10.59 -7.52 17.88
C HIS A 177 11.63 -6.44 17.57
N LEU A 178 11.19 -5.34 16.96
CA LEU A 178 12.06 -4.25 16.53
C LEU A 178 12.20 -3.17 17.62
N THR A 179 13.40 -2.64 17.73
CA THR A 179 13.69 -1.46 18.58
C THR A 179 13.54 -0.20 17.71
N PRO A 180 12.65 0.75 18.06
CA PRO A 180 12.35 1.91 17.21
C PRO A 180 13.58 2.72 16.79
N GLU A 181 14.53 2.93 17.71
CA GLU A 181 15.75 3.70 17.50
C GLU A 181 16.71 3.03 16.49
N GLU A 182 16.54 1.73 16.25
CA GLU A 182 17.30 0.97 15.26
C GLU A 182 16.60 0.91 13.90
N CYS A 183 15.42 1.52 13.80
CA CYS A 183 14.55 1.51 12.63
C CYS A 183 14.60 2.85 11.88
N ILE A 184 14.53 2.78 10.56
CA ILE A 184 14.27 3.92 9.70
C ILE A 184 13.09 3.63 8.78
N MET A 185 12.09 4.51 8.81
CA MET A 185 10.97 4.50 7.85
C MET A 185 11.32 5.38 6.65
N ILE A 186 11.24 4.81 5.46
CA ILE A 186 11.46 5.49 4.19
C ILE A 186 10.11 5.57 3.46
N GLY A 187 9.68 6.78 3.12
CA GLY A 187 8.39 6.98 2.45
C GLY A 187 8.26 8.35 1.80
N ASN A 188 7.19 8.52 1.02
CA ASN A 188 6.93 9.71 0.21
C ASN A 188 5.78 10.59 0.75
N ASP A 189 5.16 10.21 1.85
CA ASP A 189 4.07 10.97 2.49
C ASP A 189 4.53 11.52 3.84
N THR A 190 4.53 12.85 3.97
CA THR A 190 4.98 13.55 5.19
C THR A 190 4.11 13.26 6.41
N LYS A 191 2.84 12.94 6.23
CA LYS A 191 1.88 12.64 7.29
C LYS A 191 1.92 11.15 7.66
N THR A 192 1.71 10.30 6.66
CA THR A 192 1.57 8.87 6.91
C THR A 192 2.91 8.19 7.16
N ASP A 193 3.97 8.49 6.40
CA ASP A 193 5.24 7.80 6.56
C ASP A 193 6.16 8.49 7.57
N ILE A 194 6.20 9.83 7.53
CA ILE A 194 7.19 10.58 8.30
C ILE A 194 6.67 10.91 9.70
N ALA A 195 5.56 11.65 9.80
CA ALA A 195 5.05 12.06 11.11
C ALA A 195 4.57 10.86 11.94
N GLY A 196 3.93 9.87 11.31
CA GLY A 196 3.46 8.66 11.99
C GLY A 196 4.61 7.82 12.54
N ALA A 197 5.66 7.56 11.73
CA ALA A 197 6.83 6.79 12.18
C ALA A 197 7.63 7.53 13.26
N ALA A 198 7.80 8.85 13.13
CA ALA A 198 8.46 9.67 14.15
C ALA A 198 7.70 9.63 15.49
N ALA A 199 6.35 9.64 15.45
CA ALA A 199 5.53 9.49 16.65
C ALA A 199 5.67 8.11 17.32
N ALA A 200 6.06 7.09 16.56
CA ALA A 200 6.37 5.75 17.06
C ALA A 200 7.86 5.59 17.50
N GLY A 201 8.64 6.68 17.46
CA GLY A 201 10.05 6.69 17.91
C GLY A 201 11.07 6.25 16.87
N MET A 202 10.67 6.08 15.62
CA MET A 202 11.56 5.68 14.53
C MET A 202 12.28 6.90 13.91
N HIS A 203 13.43 6.65 13.31
CA HIS A 203 14.01 7.59 12.36
C HIS A 203 13.23 7.59 11.05
N THR A 204 13.33 8.67 10.30
CA THR A 204 12.54 8.85 9.08
C THR A 204 13.37 9.39 7.92
N CYS A 205 13.07 8.94 6.73
CA CYS A 205 13.64 9.44 5.49
C CYS A 205 12.51 9.75 4.51
N TYR A 206 12.30 11.01 4.24
CA TYR A 206 11.36 11.45 3.21
C TYR A 206 12.03 11.42 1.84
N ILE A 207 11.35 10.86 0.86
CA ILE A 207 11.76 10.89 -0.54
C ILE A 207 10.60 11.38 -1.40
N HIS A 208 10.81 12.56 -2.04
CA HIS A 208 9.79 13.12 -2.91
C HIS A 208 9.67 12.36 -4.22
N SER A 209 8.44 12.03 -4.61
CA SER A 209 8.13 11.38 -5.88
C SER A 209 6.93 12.04 -6.58
N ASN A 210 6.65 11.60 -7.80
CA ASN A 210 5.44 11.99 -8.55
C ASN A 210 4.12 11.62 -7.86
N LEU A 211 4.16 10.70 -6.89
CA LEU A 211 2.99 10.27 -6.11
C LEU A 211 2.94 10.89 -4.70
N SER A 212 3.89 11.77 -4.37
CA SER A 212 3.88 12.44 -3.07
C SER A 212 2.70 13.40 -2.95
N PRO A 213 1.92 13.32 -1.85
CA PRO A 213 0.88 14.30 -1.57
C PRO A 213 1.46 15.72 -1.41
N ALA A 214 0.63 16.73 -1.66
CA ALA A 214 0.97 18.11 -1.31
C ALA A 214 1.21 18.22 0.21
N HIS A 215 2.25 18.92 0.60
CA HIS A 215 2.64 19.08 2.01
C HIS A 215 3.24 20.46 2.29
N ASP A 216 3.24 20.82 3.57
CA ASP A 216 3.87 22.06 4.03
C ASP A 216 5.40 21.89 4.14
N LEU A 217 6.13 22.95 3.85
CA LEU A 217 7.58 23.00 4.03
C LEU A 217 7.92 23.75 5.35
N PRO A 218 9.04 23.41 6.01
CA PRO A 218 9.97 22.33 5.69
C PRO A 218 9.48 20.96 6.19
N VAL A 219 9.84 19.91 5.47
CA VAL A 219 9.57 18.51 5.89
C VAL A 219 10.37 18.18 7.14
N LYS A 220 9.69 17.70 8.18
CA LYS A 220 10.31 17.32 9.46
C LYS A 220 10.65 15.83 9.47
N ALA A 221 11.77 15.47 8.86
CA ALA A 221 12.31 14.11 8.82
C ALA A 221 13.78 14.10 9.24
N THR A 222 14.31 12.93 9.58
CA THR A 222 15.76 12.76 9.87
C THR A 222 16.58 13.05 8.61
N TYR A 223 16.09 12.57 7.46
CA TYR A 223 16.67 12.83 6.14
C TYR A 223 15.58 13.25 5.17
N VAL A 224 15.92 14.17 4.25
CA VAL A 224 15.00 14.68 3.22
C VAL A 224 15.67 14.60 1.86
N LEU A 225 15.00 13.94 0.93
CA LEU A 225 15.33 13.95 -0.49
C LEU A 225 14.18 14.62 -1.24
N ASP A 226 14.47 15.74 -1.90
CA ASP A 226 13.48 16.55 -2.61
C ASP A 226 13.13 15.98 -4.00
N GLU A 227 13.72 14.87 -4.37
CA GLU A 227 13.49 14.16 -5.62
C GLU A 227 13.64 12.64 -5.44
N MET A 228 12.99 11.87 -6.32
CA MET A 228 13.15 10.42 -6.37
C MET A 228 14.53 10.06 -6.95
N ASN A 229 15.46 9.75 -6.03
CA ASN A 229 16.82 9.38 -6.38
C ASN A 229 17.36 8.33 -5.40
N ILE A 230 17.22 7.07 -5.78
CA ILE A 230 17.61 5.92 -4.95
C ILE A 230 19.14 5.85 -4.74
N ASP A 231 19.94 6.25 -5.72
CA ASP A 231 21.39 6.29 -5.55
C ASP A 231 21.81 7.33 -4.48
N ARG A 232 21.17 8.50 -4.48
CA ARG A 232 21.38 9.52 -3.43
C ARG A 232 20.90 9.01 -2.08
N LEU A 233 19.75 8.32 -2.02
CA LEU A 233 19.25 7.66 -0.79
C LEU A 233 20.29 6.68 -0.25
N CYS A 234 20.83 5.81 -1.12
CA CYS A 234 21.88 4.85 -0.72
C CYS A 234 23.10 5.54 -0.12
N ARG A 235 23.57 6.63 -0.71
CA ARG A 235 24.72 7.38 -0.18
C ARG A 235 24.43 7.98 1.19
N ILE A 236 23.27 8.60 1.38
CA ILE A 236 22.89 9.25 2.65
C ILE A 236 22.71 8.22 3.77
N LEU A 237 22.18 7.04 3.45
CA LEU A 237 21.95 5.98 4.43
C LEU A 237 23.11 4.96 4.51
N GLU A 238 24.23 5.21 3.80
CA GLU A 238 25.42 4.34 3.76
C GLU A 238 25.08 2.90 3.31
N ILE A 239 24.21 2.77 2.35
CA ILE A 239 23.84 1.52 1.67
C ILE A 239 24.81 1.33 0.49
N LEU A 240 25.95 0.67 0.76
CA LEU A 240 27.08 0.56 -0.18
C LEU A 240 27.07 -0.75 -0.97
#